data_ec97e77d2a5d98ce3fc25353ed3ddeee
#
_entry.id   ec97e77d2a5d98ce3fc25353ed3ddeee
#
_cell.length_a   1.000
_cell.length_b   1.000
_cell.length_c   1.000
_cell.angle_alpha   90.00
_cell.angle_beta   90.00
_cell.angle_gamma   90.00
#
_symmetry.space_group_name_H-M   'P 1'
#
loop_
_entity.id
_entity.type
_entity.pdbx_description
1 polymer ?
#
loop_
_entity_poly.entity_id
_entity_poly.type
_entity_poly.pdbx_seq_one_letter_code
_entity_poly.pdbx_strand_id
1 'polypeptide(L)'
;MKAVIDGGDSPSVIMFPQNYEGRDVMARLSVKLNRTVITNNTDIADSADGVVATTPIFGGNTLVNTAFTGEGPHLVSFRPKSFAAESASGAAASVVAASVPDTGATGAARVTAVHVEESTGPKLDEANIVVSGGRGLGEAGSYSLVEDLAKLLKGAPGASRAIVDAGWVPYSYQVGQTGKVVKPTVYIAAGISGATQHM
;
A
#
# COMPACT_ATOMS: atom_id res chain seq x y z
N MET A 1 1.14 -7.90 19.81
CA MET A 1 2.14 -8.70 19.06
C MET A 1 3.33 -9.11 19.94
N LYS A 2 4.16 -8.19 20.50
CA LYS A 2 5.31 -8.62 21.34
C LYS A 2 4.90 -9.57 22.48
N ALA A 3 3.83 -9.30 23.21
CA ALA A 3 3.37 -10.16 24.30
C ALA A 3 2.94 -11.56 23.83
N VAL A 4 2.42 -11.70 22.64
CA VAL A 4 2.09 -13.00 22.03
C VAL A 4 3.36 -13.77 21.70
N ILE A 5 4.35 -13.09 21.11
CA ILE A 5 5.66 -13.68 20.78
C ILE A 5 6.40 -14.12 22.05
N ASP A 6 6.43 -13.28 23.08
CA ASP A 6 7.05 -13.59 24.39
C ASP A 6 6.33 -14.75 25.11
N GLY A 7 5.03 -14.95 24.82
CA GLY A 7 4.23 -16.06 25.34
C GLY A 7 4.48 -17.41 24.66
N GLY A 8 5.39 -17.47 23.69
CA GLY A 8 5.80 -18.70 23.01
C GLY A 8 5.15 -18.92 21.64
N ASP A 9 4.21 -18.06 21.22
CA ASP A 9 3.60 -18.10 19.88
C ASP A 9 4.38 -17.18 18.93
N SER A 10 5.58 -17.62 18.57
CA SER A 10 6.50 -16.85 17.74
C SER A 10 6.46 -17.33 16.28
N PRO A 11 5.88 -16.54 15.36
CA PRO A 11 5.93 -16.87 13.94
C PRO A 11 7.35 -16.69 13.38
N SER A 12 7.70 -17.44 12.35
CA SER A 12 8.99 -17.26 11.66
C SER A 12 9.07 -15.93 10.92
N VAL A 13 7.95 -15.48 10.35
CA VAL A 13 7.85 -14.24 9.56
C VAL A 13 6.63 -13.45 9.98
N ILE A 14 6.77 -12.12 10.09
CA ILE A 14 5.67 -11.18 10.29
C ILE A 14 5.62 -10.23 9.08
N MET A 15 4.51 -10.30 8.34
CA MET A 15 4.28 -9.50 7.15
C MET A 15 3.41 -8.28 7.46
N PHE A 16 3.79 -7.13 6.95
CA PHE A 16 3.07 -5.88 7.13
C PHE A 16 2.64 -5.29 5.78
N PRO A 17 1.42 -4.77 5.66
CA PRO A 17 1.08 -3.90 4.54
C PRO A 17 1.86 -2.59 4.67
N GLN A 18 2.26 -2.01 3.56
CA GLN A 18 2.98 -0.73 3.53
C GLN A 18 2.00 0.46 3.54
N ASN A 19 1.01 0.41 4.41
CA ASN A 19 0.11 1.51 4.74
C ASN A 19 0.62 2.27 5.98
N TYR A 20 -0.07 3.32 6.40
CA TYR A 20 0.34 4.13 7.56
C TYR A 20 0.39 3.33 8.86
N GLU A 21 -0.62 2.51 9.12
CA GLU A 21 -0.70 1.67 10.31
C GLU A 21 0.38 0.59 10.33
N GLY A 22 0.56 -0.11 9.21
CA GLY A 22 1.59 -1.14 9.08
C GLY A 22 2.99 -0.60 9.31
N ARG A 23 3.30 0.60 8.78
CA ARG A 23 4.60 1.27 9.00
C ARG A 23 4.84 1.63 10.45
N ASP A 24 3.83 2.19 11.13
CA ASP A 24 3.95 2.59 12.54
C ASP A 24 4.12 1.37 13.46
N VAL A 25 3.29 0.35 13.29
CA VAL A 25 3.38 -0.88 14.08
C VAL A 25 4.69 -1.63 13.82
N MET A 26 5.10 -1.77 12.56
CA MET A 26 6.33 -2.46 12.16
C MET A 26 7.57 -1.80 12.75
N ALA A 27 7.70 -0.48 12.64
CA ALA A 27 8.84 0.25 13.15
C ALA A 27 8.98 0.09 14.68
N ARG A 28 7.87 0.20 15.40
CA ARG A 28 7.86 0.02 16.86
C ARG A 28 8.14 -1.43 17.28
N LEU A 29 7.60 -2.38 16.52
CA LEU A 29 7.83 -3.80 16.80
C LEU A 29 9.27 -4.20 16.55
N SER A 30 9.89 -3.72 15.47
CA SER A 30 11.30 -3.92 15.14
C SER A 30 12.20 -3.54 16.33
N VAL A 31 12.02 -2.35 16.88
CA VAL A 31 12.77 -1.88 18.05
C VAL A 31 12.50 -2.74 19.28
N LYS A 32 11.23 -3.07 19.57
CA LYS A 32 10.86 -3.88 20.73
C LYS A 32 11.38 -5.31 20.68
N LEU A 33 11.56 -5.87 19.50
CA LEU A 33 12.08 -7.22 19.29
C LEU A 33 13.59 -7.24 19.01
N ASN A 34 14.19 -6.07 18.79
CA ASN A 34 15.56 -5.94 18.29
C ASN A 34 15.79 -6.76 17.01
N ARG A 35 14.89 -6.57 16.01
CA ARG A 35 14.92 -7.29 14.74
C ARG A 35 14.98 -6.32 13.55
N THR A 36 15.75 -6.71 12.54
CA THR A 36 15.84 -5.97 11.28
C THR A 36 14.53 -6.10 10.49
N VAL A 37 14.21 -5.07 9.71
CA VAL A 37 13.07 -5.04 8.79
C VAL A 37 13.55 -4.91 7.36
N ILE A 38 13.02 -5.73 6.45
CA ILE A 38 13.16 -5.51 5.01
C ILE A 38 11.86 -4.90 4.50
N THR A 39 11.95 -3.71 3.94
CA THR A 39 10.78 -2.91 3.55
C THR A 39 10.62 -2.80 2.05
N ASN A 40 9.41 -2.42 1.60
CA ASN A 40 9.15 -2.08 0.20
C ASN A 40 9.28 -3.26 -0.76
N ASN A 41 8.96 -4.46 -0.28
CA ASN A 41 9.06 -5.67 -1.07
C ASN A 41 7.88 -5.82 -2.03
N THR A 42 8.11 -6.54 -3.11
CA THR A 42 7.10 -6.92 -4.10
C THR A 42 6.91 -8.42 -4.20
N ASP A 43 7.83 -9.19 -3.62
CA ASP A 43 7.76 -10.66 -3.61
C ASP A 43 8.46 -11.24 -2.38
N ILE A 44 8.14 -12.49 -2.06
CA ILE A 44 8.74 -13.28 -0.98
C ILE A 44 8.78 -14.75 -1.40
N ALA A 45 9.88 -15.40 -1.15
CA ALA A 45 10.06 -16.82 -1.39
C ALA A 45 10.68 -17.51 -0.17
N ASP A 46 10.33 -18.77 0.02
CA ASP A 46 11.04 -19.67 0.92
C ASP A 46 12.09 -20.43 0.11
N SER A 47 13.32 -20.43 0.58
CA SER A 47 14.46 -21.04 -0.10
C SER A 47 15.28 -21.90 0.88
N ALA A 48 16.26 -22.63 0.35
CA ALA A 48 17.19 -23.40 1.16
C ALA A 48 17.97 -22.53 2.18
N ASP A 49 18.15 -21.26 1.87
CA ASP A 49 18.83 -20.27 2.71
C ASP A 49 17.85 -19.48 3.63
N GLY A 50 16.60 -19.92 3.69
CA GLY A 50 15.53 -19.29 4.46
C GLY A 50 14.69 -18.32 3.64
N VAL A 51 14.00 -17.40 4.33
CA VAL A 51 13.08 -16.46 3.70
C VAL A 51 13.85 -15.38 2.94
N VAL A 52 13.52 -15.23 1.65
CA VAL A 52 14.10 -14.23 0.74
C VAL A 52 13.02 -13.24 0.32
N ALA A 53 13.25 -11.97 0.53
CA ALA A 53 12.37 -10.89 0.11
C ALA A 53 12.95 -10.15 -1.10
N THR A 54 12.10 -9.87 -2.10
CA THR A 54 12.49 -9.14 -3.32
C THR A 54 12.07 -7.69 -3.22
N THR A 55 13.06 -6.80 -3.31
CA THR A 55 12.87 -5.35 -3.21
C THR A 55 13.25 -4.67 -4.52
N PRO A 56 12.36 -3.92 -5.17
CA PRO A 56 12.70 -3.09 -6.32
C PRO A 56 13.41 -1.80 -5.86
N ILE A 57 14.56 -1.53 -6.47
CA ILE A 57 15.35 -0.31 -6.25
C ILE A 57 15.53 0.47 -7.56
N PHE A 58 16.02 1.71 -7.49
CA PHE A 58 16.21 2.60 -8.65
C PHE A 58 14.95 2.74 -9.52
N GLY A 59 13.80 3.01 -8.88
CA GLY A 59 12.53 3.15 -9.60
C GLY A 59 11.95 1.85 -10.17
N GLY A 60 12.48 0.70 -9.75
CA GLY A 60 12.06 -0.63 -10.25
C GLY A 60 12.98 -1.22 -11.32
N ASN A 61 14.02 -0.49 -11.74
CA ASN A 61 14.96 -0.96 -12.75
C ASN A 61 15.85 -2.14 -12.29
N THR A 62 15.95 -2.33 -10.98
CA THR A 62 16.74 -3.41 -10.38
C THR A 62 15.92 -4.09 -9.29
N LEU A 63 15.93 -5.40 -9.27
CA LEU A 63 15.36 -6.21 -8.20
C LEU A 63 16.50 -6.77 -7.34
N VAL A 64 16.39 -6.58 -6.03
CA VAL A 64 17.36 -7.09 -5.06
C VAL A 64 16.68 -8.17 -4.22
N ASN A 65 17.26 -9.36 -4.22
CA ASN A 65 16.85 -10.45 -3.34
C ASN A 65 17.67 -10.39 -2.05
N THR A 66 17.00 -10.28 -0.93
CA THR A 66 17.62 -10.15 0.38
C THR A 66 17.15 -11.28 1.29
N ALA A 67 18.09 -12.06 1.84
CA ALA A 67 17.84 -13.08 2.84
C ALA A 67 18.12 -12.56 4.24
N PHE A 68 17.43 -13.12 5.24
CA PHE A 68 17.72 -12.89 6.65
C PHE A 68 18.80 -13.85 7.13
N THR A 69 19.82 -13.32 7.81
CA THR A 69 20.92 -14.11 8.38
C THR A 69 20.81 -14.33 9.89
N GLY A 70 19.84 -13.69 10.53
CA GLY A 70 19.62 -13.77 11.99
C GLY A 70 18.45 -14.66 12.35
N GLU A 71 18.18 -14.73 13.66
CA GLU A 71 17.01 -15.44 14.19
C GLU A 71 15.71 -14.67 13.93
N GLY A 72 14.63 -15.42 13.77
CA GLY A 72 13.27 -14.86 13.66
C GLY A 72 12.73 -14.23 14.94
N PRO A 73 11.55 -13.67 14.91
CA PRO A 73 10.72 -13.48 13.71
C PRO A 73 11.32 -12.47 12.73
N HIS A 74 11.26 -12.78 11.43
CA HIS A 74 11.67 -11.87 10.37
C HIS A 74 10.57 -10.88 10.04
N LEU A 75 10.89 -9.61 9.95
CA LEU A 75 9.92 -8.55 9.71
C LEU A 75 10.03 -8.07 8.27
N VAL A 76 8.94 -8.14 7.52
CA VAL A 76 8.90 -7.72 6.11
C VAL A 76 7.68 -6.86 5.84
N SER A 77 7.80 -5.84 4.97
CA SER A 77 6.63 -5.11 4.49
C SER A 77 6.53 -5.12 2.98
N PHE A 78 5.30 -5.18 2.49
CA PHE A 78 4.99 -5.30 1.07
C PHE A 78 4.25 -4.08 0.57
N ARG A 79 4.56 -3.70 -0.67
CA ARG A 79 3.77 -2.70 -1.40
C ARG A 79 2.33 -3.20 -1.55
N PRO A 80 1.35 -2.30 -1.47
CA PRO A 80 -0.02 -2.65 -1.84
C PRO A 80 -0.06 -3.26 -3.24
N LYS A 81 -0.91 -4.29 -3.41
CA LYS A 81 -1.14 -4.95 -4.71
C LYS A 81 0.05 -5.70 -5.31
N SER A 82 1.07 -6.02 -4.53
CA SER A 82 2.17 -6.89 -4.96
C SER A 82 1.68 -8.29 -5.30
N PHE A 83 0.71 -8.80 -4.55
CA PHE A 83 0.12 -10.12 -4.74
C PHE A 83 -1.32 -10.00 -5.23
N ALA A 84 -1.72 -10.91 -6.12
CA ALA A 84 -3.13 -11.08 -6.47
C ALA A 84 -3.89 -11.67 -5.27
N ALA A 85 -5.12 -11.20 -5.05
CA ALA A 85 -5.99 -11.82 -4.06
C ALA A 85 -6.56 -13.11 -4.63
N GLU A 86 -6.29 -14.22 -3.98
CA GLU A 86 -6.81 -15.55 -4.35
C GLU A 86 -7.65 -16.12 -3.22
N SER A 87 -8.68 -16.88 -3.59
CA SER A 87 -9.49 -17.58 -2.60
C SER A 87 -8.70 -18.76 -2.03
N ALA A 88 -8.51 -18.79 -0.73
CA ALA A 88 -7.94 -19.95 -0.07
C ALA A 88 -8.98 -21.09 -0.04
N SER A 89 -8.52 -22.31 -0.31
CA SER A 89 -9.30 -23.53 -0.09
C SER A 89 -8.93 -24.15 1.27
N GLY A 90 -9.89 -24.68 1.99
CA GLY A 90 -9.66 -25.37 3.25
C GLY A 90 -10.70 -25.06 4.33
N ALA A 91 -10.52 -25.64 5.50
CA ALA A 91 -11.36 -25.35 6.66
C ALA A 91 -11.07 -23.94 7.20
N ALA A 92 -12.08 -23.30 7.80
CA ALA A 92 -11.88 -22.03 8.47
C ALA A 92 -10.85 -22.17 9.60
N ALA A 93 -9.93 -21.19 9.71
CA ALA A 93 -8.96 -21.16 10.79
C ALA A 93 -9.66 -20.97 12.15
N SER A 94 -9.09 -21.58 13.19
CA SER A 94 -9.56 -21.33 14.56
C SER A 94 -9.17 -19.90 14.99
N VAL A 95 -10.11 -19.22 15.65
CA VAL A 95 -9.86 -17.89 16.22
C VAL A 95 -9.63 -18.02 17.71
N VAL A 96 -8.45 -17.59 18.17
CA VAL A 96 -8.06 -17.59 19.58
C VAL A 96 -7.94 -16.15 20.06
N ALA A 97 -8.61 -15.82 21.17
CA ALA A 97 -8.50 -14.52 21.78
C ALA A 97 -7.14 -14.38 22.50
N ALA A 98 -6.34 -13.39 22.10
CA ALA A 98 -5.13 -13.03 22.82
C ALA A 98 -5.45 -12.03 23.93
N SER A 99 -4.82 -12.18 25.09
CA SER A 99 -4.92 -11.18 26.16
C SER A 99 -4.21 -9.89 25.76
N VAL A 100 -4.89 -8.76 25.92
CA VAL A 100 -4.28 -7.45 25.69
C VAL A 100 -3.48 -7.06 26.93
N PRO A 101 -2.16 -6.88 26.83
CA PRO A 101 -1.36 -6.42 27.98
C PRO A 101 -1.71 -4.98 28.33
N ASP A 102 -1.32 -4.53 29.52
CA ASP A 102 -1.39 -3.11 29.86
C ASP A 102 -0.57 -2.30 28.86
N THR A 103 -1.24 -1.42 28.13
CA THR A 103 -0.64 -0.55 27.11
C THR A 103 -0.25 0.84 27.65
N GLY A 104 -0.45 1.07 28.95
CA GLY A 104 -0.18 2.35 29.59
C GLY A 104 -1.20 3.41 29.21
N ALA A 105 -0.82 4.68 29.32
CA ALA A 105 -1.69 5.83 29.04
C ALA A 105 -1.92 6.02 27.52
N THR A 106 -2.78 5.21 26.92
CA THR A 106 -3.12 5.27 25.49
C THR A 106 -4.30 6.21 25.17
N GLY A 107 -4.95 6.78 26.18
CA GLY A 107 -6.12 7.63 26.03
C GLY A 107 -5.83 9.10 25.71
N ALA A 108 -4.55 9.50 25.56
CA ALA A 108 -4.17 10.90 25.32
C ALA A 108 -4.57 11.42 23.93
N ALA A 109 -4.74 10.54 22.96
CA ALA A 109 -5.22 10.88 21.62
C ALA A 109 -6.39 9.98 21.23
N ARG A 110 -7.42 10.58 20.63
CA ARG A 110 -8.58 9.85 20.10
C ARG A 110 -9.00 10.43 18.76
N VAL A 111 -9.49 9.58 17.88
CA VAL A 111 -10.16 10.01 16.64
C VAL A 111 -11.49 10.64 17.05
N THR A 112 -11.68 11.93 16.77
CA THR A 112 -12.90 12.66 17.10
C THR A 112 -13.94 12.59 15.98
N ALA A 113 -13.48 12.52 14.73
CA ALA A 113 -14.34 12.35 13.56
C ALA A 113 -13.56 11.68 12.43
N VAL A 114 -14.26 10.93 11.60
CA VAL A 114 -13.75 10.40 10.33
C VAL A 114 -14.59 11.05 9.23
N HIS A 115 -13.91 11.73 8.31
CA HIS A 115 -14.56 12.29 7.13
C HIS A 115 -14.37 11.33 5.96
N VAL A 116 -15.46 10.78 5.46
CA VAL A 116 -15.45 9.89 4.29
C VAL A 116 -16.01 10.67 3.11
N GLU A 117 -15.20 10.87 2.08
CA GLU A 117 -15.68 11.44 0.82
C GLU A 117 -16.56 10.39 0.11
N GLU A 118 -17.81 10.75 -0.18
CA GLU A 118 -18.68 9.92 -1.00
C GLU A 118 -18.24 10.04 -2.46
N SER A 119 -17.80 8.93 -3.05
CA SER A 119 -17.55 8.85 -4.48
C SER A 119 -18.74 8.17 -5.19
N THR A 120 -19.22 8.76 -6.27
CA THR A 120 -20.34 8.21 -7.08
C THR A 120 -19.90 7.18 -8.11
N GLY A 121 -18.62 6.82 -8.16
CA GLY A 121 -18.03 5.89 -9.12
C GLY A 121 -17.10 4.87 -8.47
N PRO A 122 -16.43 4.03 -9.28
CA PRO A 122 -15.43 3.10 -8.79
C PRO A 122 -14.33 3.83 -8.02
N LYS A 123 -13.91 3.29 -6.89
CA LYS A 123 -12.79 3.86 -6.14
C LYS A 123 -11.50 3.73 -6.96
N LEU A 124 -10.68 4.77 -6.95
CA LEU A 124 -9.47 4.86 -7.76
C LEU A 124 -8.51 3.66 -7.55
N ASP A 125 -8.39 3.20 -6.32
CA ASP A 125 -7.54 2.08 -5.95
C ASP A 125 -8.14 0.69 -6.25
N GLU A 126 -9.45 0.61 -6.55
CA GLU A 126 -10.16 -0.64 -6.86
C GLU A 126 -10.54 -0.76 -8.34
N ALA A 127 -10.41 0.32 -9.11
CA ALA A 127 -10.87 0.39 -10.48
C ALA A 127 -10.03 -0.45 -11.44
N ASN A 128 -10.70 -1.20 -12.32
CA ASN A 128 -10.04 -1.95 -13.40
C ASN A 128 -9.54 -1.05 -14.55
N ILE A 129 -10.16 0.12 -14.72
CA ILE A 129 -9.77 1.12 -15.70
C ILE A 129 -9.55 2.43 -14.96
N VAL A 130 -8.40 3.05 -15.19
CA VAL A 130 -8.07 4.36 -14.65
C VAL A 130 -7.73 5.30 -15.80
N VAL A 131 -8.36 6.47 -15.81
CA VAL A 131 -8.05 7.57 -16.74
C VAL A 131 -7.45 8.71 -15.92
N SER A 132 -6.18 9.00 -16.13
CA SER A 132 -5.47 10.01 -15.34
C SER A 132 -5.10 11.23 -16.17
N GLY A 133 -5.30 12.40 -15.57
CA GLY A 133 -4.91 13.68 -16.14
C GLY A 133 -3.65 14.27 -15.54
N GLY A 134 -2.92 15.03 -16.33
CA GLY A 134 -1.76 15.79 -15.91
C GLY A 134 -1.77 17.24 -16.42
N ARG A 135 -0.70 17.99 -16.13
CA ARG A 135 -0.60 19.40 -16.48
C ARG A 135 -0.67 19.67 -17.99
N GLY A 136 -0.35 18.69 -18.83
CA GLY A 136 -0.46 18.79 -20.27
C GLY A 136 -1.89 18.95 -20.81
N LEU A 137 -2.92 18.83 -19.95
CA LEU A 137 -4.30 19.19 -20.29
C LEU A 137 -4.49 20.72 -20.46
N GLY A 138 -3.52 21.53 -20.04
CA GLY A 138 -3.49 22.96 -20.22
C GLY A 138 -4.12 23.74 -19.06
N GLU A 139 -5.37 23.48 -18.72
CA GLU A 139 -6.11 24.21 -17.68
C GLU A 139 -7.04 23.28 -16.87
N ALA A 140 -7.46 23.73 -15.70
CA ALA A 140 -8.31 22.94 -14.78
C ALA A 140 -9.63 22.50 -15.43
N GLY A 141 -10.26 23.37 -16.25
CA GLY A 141 -11.52 23.06 -16.91
C GLY A 141 -11.45 21.88 -17.87
N SER A 142 -10.29 21.65 -18.48
CA SER A 142 -10.06 20.51 -19.38
C SER A 142 -10.04 19.15 -18.67
N TYR A 143 -9.97 19.13 -17.33
CA TYR A 143 -10.00 17.87 -16.57
C TYR A 143 -11.35 17.14 -16.70
N SER A 144 -12.43 17.84 -17.00
CA SER A 144 -13.74 17.23 -17.30
C SER A 144 -13.68 16.16 -18.40
N LEU A 145 -12.77 16.31 -19.37
CA LEU A 145 -12.56 15.29 -20.42
C LEU A 145 -12.07 13.95 -19.83
N VAL A 146 -11.25 14.01 -18.79
CA VAL A 146 -10.76 12.83 -18.08
C VAL A 146 -11.89 12.16 -17.31
N GLU A 147 -12.72 12.95 -16.61
CA GLU A 147 -13.87 12.44 -15.86
C GLU A 147 -14.91 11.81 -16.78
N ASP A 148 -15.23 12.48 -17.89
CA ASP A 148 -16.19 11.97 -18.88
C ASP A 148 -15.70 10.67 -19.52
N LEU A 149 -14.43 10.59 -19.90
CA LEU A 149 -13.86 9.36 -20.46
C LEU A 149 -13.85 8.24 -19.41
N ALA A 150 -13.44 8.52 -18.16
CA ALA A 150 -13.47 7.54 -17.07
C ALA A 150 -14.90 7.01 -16.87
N LYS A 151 -15.90 7.89 -16.85
CA LYS A 151 -17.31 7.53 -16.70
C LYS A 151 -17.80 6.64 -17.85
N LEU A 152 -17.48 6.99 -19.10
CA LEU A 152 -17.85 6.20 -20.29
C LEU A 152 -17.26 4.79 -20.24
N LEU A 153 -16.02 4.67 -19.76
CA LEU A 153 -15.32 3.39 -19.60
C LEU A 153 -15.68 2.65 -18.32
N LYS A 154 -16.57 3.19 -17.49
CA LYS A 154 -16.89 2.67 -16.15
C LYS A 154 -15.65 2.50 -15.25
N GLY A 155 -14.65 3.36 -15.47
CA GLY A 155 -13.40 3.43 -14.73
C GLY A 155 -13.41 4.55 -13.69
N ALA A 156 -12.26 4.78 -13.06
CA ALA A 156 -12.05 5.86 -12.12
C ALA A 156 -11.18 6.97 -12.72
N PRO A 157 -11.50 8.26 -12.48
CA PRO A 157 -10.61 9.36 -12.81
C PRO A 157 -9.43 9.39 -11.83
N GLY A 158 -8.24 9.68 -12.36
CA GLY A 158 -7.01 9.84 -11.59
C GLY A 158 -6.26 11.12 -12.00
N ALA A 159 -5.27 11.47 -11.21
CA ALA A 159 -4.53 12.70 -11.42
C ALA A 159 -3.05 12.55 -11.07
N SER A 160 -2.20 13.27 -11.79
CA SER A 160 -0.83 13.48 -11.38
C SER A 160 -0.78 14.46 -10.19
N ARG A 161 0.21 14.31 -9.32
CA ARG A 161 0.46 15.24 -8.21
C ARG A 161 0.51 16.70 -8.68
N ALA A 162 1.03 16.96 -9.87
CA ALA A 162 1.20 18.31 -10.39
C ALA A 162 -0.10 19.10 -10.52
N ILE A 163 -1.22 18.45 -10.85
CA ILE A 163 -2.53 19.13 -10.96
C ILE A 163 -3.31 19.09 -9.65
N VAL A 164 -3.00 18.14 -8.76
CA VAL A 164 -3.53 18.15 -7.39
C VAL A 164 -2.93 19.30 -6.59
N ASP A 165 -1.59 19.47 -6.63
CA ASP A 165 -0.89 20.57 -5.96
C ASP A 165 -1.32 21.95 -6.55
N ALA A 166 -1.71 21.99 -7.84
CA ALA A 166 -2.27 23.19 -8.49
C ALA A 166 -3.75 23.44 -8.14
N GLY A 167 -4.39 22.57 -7.37
CA GLY A 167 -5.80 22.71 -6.94
C GLY A 167 -6.82 22.43 -8.05
N TRP A 168 -6.44 21.76 -9.14
CA TRP A 168 -7.37 21.43 -10.23
C TRP A 168 -8.36 20.33 -9.81
N VAL A 169 -7.89 19.38 -9.02
CA VAL A 169 -8.65 18.21 -8.53
C VAL A 169 -8.30 17.90 -7.10
N PRO A 170 -9.20 17.21 -6.36
CA PRO A 170 -8.94 16.86 -4.96
C PRO A 170 -7.82 15.82 -4.83
N TYR A 171 -7.21 15.77 -3.65
CA TYR A 171 -6.13 14.82 -3.31
C TYR A 171 -6.54 13.34 -3.47
N SER A 172 -7.83 13.03 -3.28
CA SER A 172 -8.37 11.67 -3.46
C SER A 172 -8.14 11.10 -4.86
N TYR A 173 -7.89 11.94 -5.87
CA TYR A 173 -7.61 11.54 -7.26
C TYR A 173 -6.12 11.30 -7.53
N GLN A 174 -5.23 11.64 -6.58
CA GLN A 174 -3.79 11.54 -6.80
C GLN A 174 -3.34 10.09 -6.91
N VAL A 175 -2.66 9.77 -8.01
CA VAL A 175 -1.97 8.49 -8.24
C VAL A 175 -0.48 8.65 -7.96
N GLY A 176 0.11 7.68 -7.29
CA GLY A 176 1.56 7.59 -7.05
C GLY A 176 1.94 7.33 -5.61
N GLN A 177 3.22 7.45 -5.28
CA GLN A 177 3.78 7.11 -3.95
C GLN A 177 3.18 7.91 -2.79
N THR A 178 2.81 9.15 -3.04
CA THR A 178 2.20 10.05 -2.04
C THR A 178 0.68 10.15 -2.17
N GLY A 179 0.10 9.44 -3.12
CA GLY A 179 -1.34 9.31 -3.35
C GLY A 179 -1.79 7.87 -3.23
N LYS A 180 -2.73 7.48 -4.09
CA LYS A 180 -3.22 6.10 -4.16
C LYS A 180 -2.35 5.25 -5.08
N VAL A 181 -2.02 4.04 -4.63
CA VAL A 181 -1.38 3.02 -5.45
C VAL A 181 -2.47 2.29 -6.23
N VAL A 182 -2.36 2.30 -7.55
CA VAL A 182 -3.32 1.67 -8.46
C VAL A 182 -2.65 0.52 -9.22
N LYS A 183 -3.42 -0.48 -9.61
CA LYS A 183 -3.00 -1.58 -10.49
C LYS A 183 -4.18 -1.96 -11.40
N PRO A 184 -4.61 -1.06 -12.27
CA PRO A 184 -5.72 -1.32 -13.16
C PRO A 184 -5.30 -2.28 -14.29
N THR A 185 -6.27 -2.88 -14.95
CA THR A 185 -6.06 -3.62 -16.20
C THR A 185 -5.69 -2.68 -17.35
N VAL A 186 -6.29 -1.48 -17.34
CA VAL A 186 -6.01 -0.42 -18.35
C VAL A 186 -5.77 0.90 -17.62
N TYR A 187 -4.65 1.53 -17.93
CA TYR A 187 -4.30 2.86 -17.44
C TYR A 187 -4.11 3.82 -18.63
N ILE A 188 -4.95 4.84 -18.70
CA ILE A 188 -4.87 5.88 -19.73
C ILE A 188 -4.33 7.16 -19.10
N ALA A 189 -3.18 7.62 -19.57
CA ALA A 189 -2.53 8.85 -19.08
C ALA A 189 -2.63 9.95 -20.13
N ALA A 190 -3.32 11.04 -19.81
CA ALA A 190 -3.49 12.21 -20.67
C ALA A 190 -2.76 13.42 -20.09
N GLY A 191 -1.83 14.00 -20.86
CA GLY A 191 -1.10 15.19 -20.43
C GLY A 191 -0.13 14.98 -19.25
N ILE A 192 0.32 13.75 -19.03
CA ILE A 192 1.31 13.38 -17.99
C ILE A 192 2.68 13.27 -18.66
N SER A 193 3.71 13.87 -18.07
CA SER A 193 5.06 14.01 -18.65
C SER A 193 5.97 12.78 -18.45
N GLY A 194 5.42 11.56 -18.29
CA GLY A 194 6.22 10.34 -18.14
C GLY A 194 6.81 10.14 -16.74
N ALA A 195 6.14 10.64 -15.72
CA ALA A 195 6.50 10.32 -14.34
C ALA A 195 6.33 8.82 -14.09
N THR A 196 7.37 8.16 -13.57
CA THR A 196 7.47 6.69 -13.47
C THR A 196 6.32 6.01 -12.74
N GLN A 197 5.67 6.71 -11.81
CA GLN A 197 4.50 6.22 -11.09
C GLN A 197 3.23 6.12 -11.96
N HIS A 198 3.27 6.56 -13.20
CA HIS A 198 2.18 6.50 -14.19
C HIS A 198 2.53 5.63 -15.40
N MET A 199 3.65 4.93 -15.35
CA MET A 199 4.13 4.03 -16.41
C MET A 199 4.03 2.56 -15.99
#